data_32d6b85c8854ccbf4b60f539b43265e9
#
_entry.id   32d6b85c8854ccbf4b60f539b43265e9
#
_cell.length_a   1.000
_cell.length_b   1.000
_cell.length_c   1.000
_cell.angle_alpha   90.00
_cell.angle_beta   90.00
_cell.angle_gamma   90.00
#
_symmetry.space_group_name_H-M   'P 1'
#
loop_
_entity.id
_entity.type
_entity.pdbx_description
1 polymer ?
#
loop_
_entity_poly.entity_id
_entity_poly.type
_entity_poly.pdbx_seq_one_letter_code
_entity_poly.pdbx_strand_id
1 'polypeptide(L)'
;GTNLGIQGSITYISIYLFMNLAFFSCLFMLRRDEKYFEKIEDLSGLSKNHPILSFSFLIVLFSLAGIPPLVGFFAKFYIFTAVVEQSMYSLAIIGLLSTVIAAFYYLRIIKVIYFDPEKEKYEKNHNIGLKISLAFSTIFILFYFIYPSPLVEIIERINII
;
A
#
# COMPACT_ATOMS: atom_id res chain seq x y z
N GLY A 1 -7.37 -5.90 25.66
CA GLY A 1 -6.48 -6.19 24.53
C GLY A 1 -5.34 -7.10 24.97
N THR A 2 -4.95 -8.02 24.12
CA THR A 2 -3.80 -8.88 24.35
C THR A 2 -2.54 -8.21 23.83
N ASN A 3 -1.36 -8.54 24.38
CA ASN A 3 -0.07 -8.04 23.89
C ASN A 3 0.10 -8.31 22.39
N LEU A 4 -0.27 -9.49 21.93
CA LEU A 4 -0.23 -9.86 20.51
C LEU A 4 -1.14 -8.96 19.65
N GLY A 5 -2.35 -8.65 20.12
CA GLY A 5 -3.27 -7.75 19.42
C GLY A 5 -2.74 -6.32 19.34
N ILE A 6 -2.09 -5.84 20.40
CA ILE A 6 -1.46 -4.51 20.42
C ILE A 6 -0.27 -4.46 19.46
N GLN A 7 0.63 -5.44 19.53
CA GLN A 7 1.78 -5.55 18.63
C GLN A 7 1.35 -5.67 17.17
N GLY A 8 0.37 -6.52 16.87
CA GLY A 8 -0.22 -6.65 15.54
C GLY A 8 -0.81 -5.35 15.02
N SER A 9 -1.48 -4.58 15.88
CA SER A 9 -2.06 -3.28 15.51
C SER A 9 -0.99 -2.24 15.22
N ILE A 10 0.05 -2.16 16.04
CA ILE A 10 1.18 -1.23 15.83
C ILE A 10 1.92 -1.59 14.53
N THR A 11 2.18 -2.89 14.31
CA THR A 11 2.79 -3.36 13.06
C THR A 11 1.96 -2.97 11.85
N TYR A 12 0.65 -3.21 11.90
CA TYR A 12 -0.28 -2.86 10.83
C TYR A 12 -0.26 -1.36 10.53
N ILE A 13 -0.40 -0.51 11.56
CA ILE A 13 -0.42 0.95 11.38
C ILE A 13 0.90 1.45 10.81
N SER A 14 2.03 0.93 11.30
CA SER A 14 3.36 1.31 10.80
C SER A 14 3.51 0.98 9.32
N ILE A 15 3.17 -0.24 8.91
CA ILE A 15 3.22 -0.66 7.50
C ILE A 15 2.25 0.17 6.66
N TYR A 16 1.05 0.43 7.17
CA TYR A 16 0.02 1.21 6.49
C TYR A 16 0.46 2.65 6.21
N LEU A 17 1.22 3.26 7.13
CA LEU A 17 1.83 4.58 6.92
C LEU A 17 2.78 4.59 5.72
N PHE A 18 3.67 3.61 5.59
CA PHE A 18 4.57 3.51 4.43
C PHE A 18 3.83 3.29 3.12
N MET A 19 2.80 2.44 3.13
CA MET A 19 1.97 2.21 1.93
C MET A 19 1.23 3.49 1.50
N ASN A 20 0.66 4.24 2.46
CA ASN A 20 0.02 5.52 2.15
C ASN A 20 1.01 6.58 1.68
N LEU A 21 2.18 6.66 2.30
CA LEU A 21 3.24 7.57 1.88
C LEU A 21 3.64 7.30 0.41
N ALA A 22 3.80 6.03 0.04
CA ALA A 22 4.06 5.64 -1.33
C ALA A 22 2.91 6.00 -2.28
N PHE A 23 1.67 5.69 -1.89
CA PHE A 23 0.48 5.94 -2.69
C PHE A 23 0.28 7.44 -2.99
N PHE A 24 0.32 8.26 -1.95
CA PHE A 24 0.18 9.71 -2.11
C PHE A 24 1.38 10.34 -2.83
N SER A 25 2.59 9.81 -2.64
CA SER A 25 3.74 10.24 -3.43
C SER A 25 3.53 9.98 -4.93
N CYS A 26 2.98 8.82 -5.29
CA CYS A 26 2.58 8.53 -6.67
C CYS A 26 1.57 9.56 -7.20
N LEU A 27 0.51 9.84 -6.44
CA LEU A 27 -0.54 10.78 -6.85
C LEU A 27 0.01 12.20 -7.02
N PHE A 28 0.81 12.69 -6.07
CA PHE A 28 1.37 14.04 -6.13
C PHE A 28 2.46 14.21 -7.19
N MET A 29 3.04 13.10 -7.67
CA MET A 29 3.93 13.15 -8.83
C MET A 29 3.19 13.30 -10.15
N LEU A 30 1.89 13.07 -10.18
CA LEU A 30 1.04 13.28 -11.35
C LEU A 30 0.51 14.72 -11.35
N ARG A 31 0.87 15.47 -12.37
CA ARG A 31 0.47 16.85 -12.53
C ARG A 31 0.22 17.16 -14.00
N ARG A 32 -0.76 18.01 -14.26
CA ARG A 32 -1.06 18.51 -15.58
C ARG A 32 -1.53 19.95 -15.50
N ASP A 33 -0.93 20.87 -16.27
CA ASP A 33 -1.30 22.29 -16.30
C ASP A 33 -1.48 22.88 -14.89
N GLU A 34 -0.56 22.55 -13.97
CA GLU A 34 -0.61 22.95 -12.56
C GLU A 34 -1.80 22.38 -11.75
N LYS A 35 -2.60 21.46 -12.30
CA LYS A 35 -3.72 20.81 -11.60
C LYS A 35 -3.38 19.37 -11.25
N TYR A 36 -3.89 18.92 -10.09
CA TYR A 36 -3.83 17.53 -9.69
C TYR A 36 -5.02 16.74 -10.26
N PHE A 37 -4.83 15.44 -10.37
CA PHE A 37 -5.89 14.54 -10.83
C PHE A 37 -6.90 14.28 -9.73
N GLU A 38 -8.17 14.22 -10.11
CA GLU A 38 -9.27 14.03 -9.17
C GLU A 38 -10.04 12.72 -9.46
N LYS A 39 -9.94 12.20 -10.68
CA LYS A 39 -10.71 11.03 -11.12
C LYS A 39 -9.79 9.85 -11.43
N ILE A 40 -10.29 8.63 -11.18
CA ILE A 40 -9.57 7.39 -11.51
C ILE A 40 -9.31 7.30 -13.03
N GLU A 41 -10.25 7.76 -13.83
CA GLU A 41 -10.16 7.79 -15.30
C GLU A 41 -9.01 8.67 -15.81
N ASP A 42 -8.53 9.60 -15.01
CA ASP A 42 -7.38 10.45 -15.35
C ASP A 42 -6.06 9.64 -15.36
N LEU A 43 -6.02 8.48 -14.69
CA LEU A 43 -4.88 7.57 -14.69
C LEU A 43 -4.83 6.64 -15.93
N SER A 44 -5.76 6.81 -16.87
CA SER A 44 -5.92 5.93 -18.03
C SER A 44 -4.66 5.89 -18.89
N GLY A 45 -4.10 4.68 -19.09
CA GLY A 45 -2.94 4.46 -19.92
C GLY A 45 -1.62 5.07 -19.40
N LEU A 46 -1.56 5.43 -18.11
CA LEU A 46 -0.37 6.02 -17.47
C LEU A 46 0.90 5.17 -17.69
N SER A 47 0.77 3.85 -17.79
CA SER A 47 1.89 2.92 -17.98
C SER A 47 2.69 3.18 -19.25
N LYS A 48 2.09 3.77 -20.28
CA LYS A 48 2.75 4.09 -21.56
C LYS A 48 3.69 5.30 -21.44
N ASN A 49 3.29 6.32 -20.69
CA ASN A 49 4.03 7.59 -20.56
C ASN A 49 4.97 7.60 -19.35
N HIS A 50 4.57 6.95 -18.26
CA HIS A 50 5.29 6.93 -16.99
C HIS A 50 5.44 5.51 -16.43
N PRO A 51 6.21 4.62 -17.11
CA PRO A 51 6.28 3.20 -16.76
C PRO A 51 6.81 2.96 -15.33
N ILE A 52 7.81 3.73 -14.88
CA ILE A 52 8.36 3.59 -13.52
C ILE A 52 7.34 3.99 -12.47
N LEU A 53 6.63 5.09 -12.67
CA LEU A 53 5.59 5.54 -11.75
C LEU A 53 4.42 4.55 -11.70
N SER A 54 4.00 4.06 -12.86
CA SER A 54 2.95 3.04 -12.97
C SER A 54 3.35 1.74 -12.27
N PHE A 55 4.62 1.34 -12.38
CA PHE A 55 5.14 0.17 -11.68
C PHE A 55 5.13 0.39 -10.15
N SER A 56 5.47 1.58 -9.68
CA SER A 56 5.33 1.93 -8.26
C SER A 56 3.88 1.87 -7.81
N PHE A 57 2.93 2.39 -8.59
CA PHE A 57 1.49 2.24 -8.31
C PHE A 57 1.07 0.78 -8.22
N LEU A 58 1.53 -0.06 -9.15
CA LEU A 58 1.21 -1.49 -9.15
C LEU A 58 1.64 -2.16 -7.84
N ILE A 59 2.89 -1.93 -7.43
CA ILE A 59 3.44 -2.49 -6.18
C ILE A 59 2.64 -2.02 -4.98
N VAL A 60 2.37 -0.73 -4.88
CA VAL A 60 1.64 -0.14 -3.76
C VAL A 60 0.21 -0.67 -3.69
N LEU A 61 -0.50 -0.70 -4.82
CA LEU A 61 -1.89 -1.16 -4.89
C LEU A 61 -2.01 -2.66 -4.62
N PHE A 62 -1.07 -3.48 -5.11
CA PHE A 62 -1.01 -4.91 -4.77
C PHE A 62 -0.70 -5.12 -3.28
N SER A 63 0.17 -4.30 -2.70
CA SER A 63 0.45 -4.34 -1.27
C SER A 63 -0.79 -3.95 -0.45
N LEU A 64 -1.49 -2.89 -0.82
CA LEU A 64 -2.76 -2.48 -0.18
C LEU A 64 -3.85 -3.55 -0.33
N ALA A 65 -3.90 -4.24 -1.46
CA ALA A 65 -4.78 -5.40 -1.65
C ALA A 65 -4.42 -6.58 -0.73
N GLY A 66 -3.17 -6.66 -0.28
CA GLY A 66 -2.66 -7.74 0.58
C GLY A 66 -2.17 -8.94 -0.22
N ILE A 67 -1.60 -8.72 -1.41
CA ILE A 67 -1.07 -9.78 -2.27
C ILE A 67 0.34 -10.17 -1.79
N PRO A 68 0.60 -11.46 -1.47
CA PRO A 68 1.95 -11.94 -1.16
C PRO A 68 2.88 -11.74 -2.38
N PRO A 69 4.17 -11.51 -2.19
CA PRO A 69 4.94 -11.43 -0.92
C PRO A 69 5.05 -10.00 -0.36
N LEU A 70 4.20 -9.07 -0.75
CA LEU A 70 4.31 -7.66 -0.38
C LEU A 70 3.95 -7.42 1.10
N VAL A 71 4.49 -6.34 1.66
CA VAL A 71 4.37 -6.03 3.08
C VAL A 71 2.93 -5.92 3.59
N GLY A 72 1.98 -5.48 2.76
CA GLY A 72 0.56 -5.37 3.15
C GLY A 72 -0.10 -6.70 3.46
N PHE A 73 0.38 -7.81 2.87
CA PHE A 73 -0.04 -9.15 3.26
C PHE A 73 0.35 -9.44 4.71
N PHE A 74 1.60 -9.18 5.09
CA PHE A 74 2.09 -9.43 6.45
C PHE A 74 1.35 -8.57 7.48
N ALA A 75 1.08 -7.31 7.17
CA ALA A 75 0.31 -6.43 8.04
C ALA A 75 -1.07 -7.02 8.38
N LYS A 76 -1.79 -7.51 7.38
CA LYS A 76 -3.09 -8.15 7.56
C LYS A 76 -2.95 -9.49 8.29
N PHE A 77 -1.95 -10.28 7.92
CA PHE A 77 -1.69 -11.57 8.53
C PHE A 77 -1.52 -11.45 10.05
N TYR A 78 -0.69 -10.53 10.54
CA TYR A 78 -0.48 -10.32 11.98
C TYR A 78 -1.78 -9.96 12.72
N ILE A 79 -2.58 -9.04 12.15
CA ILE A 79 -3.85 -8.67 12.78
C ILE A 79 -4.84 -9.83 12.80
N PHE A 80 -5.01 -10.54 11.68
CA PHE A 80 -5.97 -11.64 11.63
C PHE A 80 -5.56 -12.81 12.51
N THR A 81 -4.27 -13.10 12.62
CA THR A 81 -3.76 -14.11 13.56
C THR A 81 -4.15 -13.75 14.99
N ALA A 82 -3.92 -12.51 15.42
CA ALA A 82 -4.26 -12.05 16.77
C ALA A 82 -5.78 -12.14 17.05
N VAL A 83 -6.63 -11.86 16.06
CA VAL A 83 -8.09 -11.94 16.18
C VAL A 83 -8.56 -13.40 16.29
N VAL A 84 -7.99 -14.29 15.47
CA VAL A 84 -8.32 -15.74 15.47
C VAL A 84 -7.88 -16.42 16.76
N GLU A 85 -6.70 -16.09 17.30
CA GLU A 85 -6.23 -16.62 18.58
C GLU A 85 -7.14 -16.26 19.77
N GLN A 86 -7.86 -15.14 19.66
CA GLN A 86 -8.87 -14.76 20.65
C GLN A 86 -10.26 -15.34 20.34
N SER A 87 -10.35 -16.31 19.40
CA SER A 87 -11.61 -16.93 18.97
C SER A 87 -12.67 -15.93 18.46
N MET A 88 -12.25 -14.75 18.01
CA MET A 88 -13.14 -13.71 17.49
C MET A 88 -13.42 -13.91 15.99
N TYR A 89 -13.89 -15.10 15.62
CA TYR A 89 -14.06 -15.51 14.21
C TYR A 89 -14.99 -14.61 13.41
N SER A 90 -16.07 -14.12 14.01
CA SER A 90 -17.00 -13.20 13.33
C SER A 90 -16.30 -11.91 12.89
N LEU A 91 -15.43 -11.37 13.74
CA LEU A 91 -14.65 -10.18 13.44
C LEU A 91 -13.62 -10.45 12.33
N ALA A 92 -12.96 -11.62 12.36
CA ALA A 92 -12.05 -12.03 11.32
C ALA A 92 -12.74 -12.14 9.96
N ILE A 93 -13.93 -12.75 9.91
CA ILE A 93 -14.71 -12.89 8.67
C ILE A 93 -15.11 -11.52 8.10
N ILE A 94 -15.65 -10.62 8.93
CA ILE A 94 -16.03 -9.26 8.50
C ILE A 94 -14.81 -8.50 7.96
N GLY A 95 -13.68 -8.58 8.67
CA GLY A 95 -12.43 -7.98 8.24
C GLY A 95 -11.94 -8.53 6.89
N LEU A 96 -11.95 -9.85 6.71
CA LEU A 96 -11.55 -10.48 5.45
C LEU A 96 -12.47 -10.06 4.29
N LEU A 97 -13.79 -10.06 4.49
CA LEU A 97 -14.72 -9.59 3.46
C LEU A 97 -14.47 -8.13 3.07
N SER A 98 -14.19 -7.27 4.06
CA SER A 98 -13.82 -5.88 3.80
C SER A 98 -12.55 -5.76 2.96
N THR A 99 -11.56 -6.62 3.18
CA THR A 99 -10.32 -6.62 2.36
C THR A 99 -10.56 -7.05 0.92
N VAL A 100 -11.49 -7.97 0.68
CA VAL A 100 -11.87 -8.40 -0.68
C VAL A 100 -12.53 -7.24 -1.44
N ILE A 101 -13.42 -6.51 -0.79
CA ILE A 101 -14.06 -5.32 -1.38
C ILE A 101 -13.00 -4.26 -1.72
N ALA A 102 -12.08 -3.97 -0.79
CA ALA A 102 -11.00 -3.03 -1.04
C ALA A 102 -10.09 -3.46 -2.19
N ALA A 103 -9.75 -4.75 -2.28
CA ALA A 103 -8.94 -5.30 -3.36
C ALA A 103 -9.57 -5.07 -4.75
N PHE A 104 -10.90 -5.17 -4.85
CA PHE A 104 -11.61 -4.86 -6.10
C PHE A 104 -11.33 -3.42 -6.58
N TYR A 105 -11.37 -2.44 -5.67
CA TYR A 105 -11.08 -1.05 -6.03
C TYR A 105 -9.61 -0.85 -6.43
N TYR A 106 -8.68 -1.47 -5.74
CA TYR A 106 -7.26 -1.38 -6.10
C TYR A 106 -6.96 -2.01 -7.46
N LEU A 107 -7.53 -3.18 -7.75
CA LEU A 107 -7.40 -3.84 -9.05
C LEU A 107 -8.05 -3.03 -10.18
N ARG A 108 -9.17 -2.34 -9.90
CA ARG A 108 -9.79 -1.41 -10.86
C ARG A 108 -8.84 -0.28 -11.24
N ILE A 109 -8.13 0.32 -10.28
CA ILE A 109 -7.15 1.37 -10.56
C ILE A 109 -6.01 0.81 -11.41
N ILE A 110 -5.48 -0.37 -11.08
CA ILE A 110 -4.43 -1.03 -11.87
C ILE A 110 -4.90 -1.27 -13.31
N LYS A 111 -6.13 -1.75 -13.48
CA LYS A 111 -6.73 -1.95 -14.80
C LYS A 111 -6.74 -0.65 -15.61
N VAL A 112 -7.14 0.46 -15.04
CA VAL A 112 -7.17 1.77 -15.69
C VAL A 112 -5.76 2.22 -16.09
N ILE A 113 -4.76 2.07 -15.20
CA ILE A 113 -3.36 2.45 -15.45
C ILE A 113 -2.74 1.67 -16.61
N TYR A 114 -3.00 0.35 -16.68
CA TYR A 114 -2.28 -0.54 -17.58
C TYR A 114 -3.03 -0.93 -18.84
N PHE A 115 -4.34 -1.04 -18.80
CA PHE A 115 -5.14 -1.64 -19.86
C PHE A 115 -6.08 -0.67 -20.59
N ASP A 116 -6.38 0.47 -19.99
CA ASP A 116 -7.22 1.46 -20.65
C ASP A 116 -6.41 2.31 -21.66
N PRO A 117 -7.05 2.85 -22.71
CA PRO A 117 -6.37 3.68 -23.70
C PRO A 117 -5.81 4.94 -23.05
N GLU A 118 -4.64 5.36 -23.54
CA GLU A 118 -4.02 6.62 -23.14
C GLU A 118 -4.93 7.79 -23.51
N LYS A 119 -5.27 8.62 -22.54
CA LYS A 119 -6.08 9.81 -22.77
C LYS A 119 -5.25 11.05 -23.03
N GLU A 120 -4.18 11.26 -22.25
CA GLU A 120 -3.41 12.50 -22.31
C GLU A 120 -1.99 12.34 -21.73
N LYS A 121 -1.09 13.24 -22.12
CA LYS A 121 0.28 13.24 -21.62
C LYS A 121 0.36 14.00 -20.30
N TYR A 122 1.13 13.45 -19.37
CA TYR A 122 1.36 13.99 -18.05
C TYR A 122 2.72 14.72 -17.99
N GLU A 123 2.79 15.77 -17.21
CA GLU A 123 4.04 16.44 -16.94
C GLU A 123 4.88 15.64 -15.94
N LYS A 124 6.20 15.60 -16.16
CA LYS A 124 7.14 15.00 -15.21
C LYS A 124 7.34 15.92 -14.02
N ASN A 125 6.82 15.56 -12.87
CA ASN A 125 7.12 16.29 -11.65
C ASN A 125 8.61 16.10 -11.26
N HIS A 126 9.31 17.18 -11.06
CA HIS A 126 10.73 17.19 -10.69
C HIS A 126 10.98 17.30 -9.19
N ASN A 127 9.94 17.22 -8.35
CA ASN A 127 10.10 17.32 -6.90
C ASN A 127 10.91 16.14 -6.36
N ILE A 128 12.14 16.45 -5.90
CA ILE A 128 13.08 15.43 -5.39
C ILE A 128 12.55 14.77 -4.12
N GLY A 129 11.87 15.52 -3.25
CA GLY A 129 11.30 14.98 -2.01
C GLY A 129 10.28 13.86 -2.28
N LEU A 130 9.38 14.07 -3.25
CA LEU A 130 8.40 13.05 -3.65
C LEU A 130 9.08 11.82 -4.25
N LYS A 131 10.13 11.98 -5.04
CA LYS A 131 10.89 10.88 -5.64
C LYS A 131 11.59 10.04 -4.55
N ILE A 132 12.22 10.70 -3.59
CA ILE A 132 12.90 10.01 -2.46
C ILE A 132 11.86 9.27 -1.61
N SER A 133 10.77 9.94 -1.24
CA SER A 133 9.67 9.33 -0.48
C SER A 133 9.11 8.09 -1.18
N LEU A 134 8.84 8.21 -2.49
CA LEU A 134 8.32 7.09 -3.29
C LEU A 134 9.32 5.94 -3.37
N ALA A 135 10.59 6.23 -3.70
CA ALA A 135 11.62 5.21 -3.83
C ALA A 135 11.83 4.46 -2.51
N PHE A 136 11.98 5.18 -1.41
CA PHE A 136 12.17 4.60 -0.07
C PHE A 136 10.99 3.71 0.32
N SER A 137 9.76 4.22 0.19
CA SER A 137 8.56 3.45 0.56
C SER A 137 8.33 2.25 -0.36
N THR A 138 8.59 2.38 -1.67
CA THR A 138 8.45 1.26 -2.62
C THR A 138 9.48 0.16 -2.34
N ILE A 139 10.73 0.53 -2.04
CA ILE A 139 11.79 -0.42 -1.65
C ILE A 139 11.38 -1.14 -0.36
N PHE A 140 10.90 -0.41 0.64
CA PHE A 140 10.41 -1.01 1.89
C PHE A 140 9.27 -2.01 1.62
N ILE A 141 8.29 -1.65 0.79
CA ILE A 141 7.16 -2.52 0.45
C ILE A 141 7.61 -3.81 -0.24
N LEU A 142 8.59 -3.72 -1.14
CA LEU A 142 9.08 -4.86 -1.90
C LEU A 142 9.96 -5.80 -1.07
N PHE A 143 10.85 -5.25 -0.23
CA PHE A 143 11.90 -6.02 0.40
C PHE A 143 11.61 -6.41 1.85
N TYR A 144 10.49 -5.97 2.42
CA TYR A 144 10.09 -6.33 3.78
C TYR A 144 10.06 -7.85 4.02
N PHE A 145 9.61 -8.63 3.03
CA PHE A 145 9.49 -10.08 3.18
C PHE A 145 10.85 -10.79 3.31
N ILE A 146 11.93 -10.17 2.80
CA ILE A 146 13.29 -10.72 2.92
C ILE A 146 13.81 -10.57 4.34
N TYR A 147 13.48 -9.44 4.98
CA TYR A 147 13.98 -9.14 6.32
C TYR A 147 12.93 -8.38 7.15
N PRO A 148 11.90 -9.09 7.65
CA PRO A 148 10.83 -8.47 8.45
C PRO A 148 11.25 -8.15 9.88
N SER A 149 12.31 -8.79 10.40
CA SER A 149 12.72 -8.75 11.80
C SER A 149 12.94 -7.34 12.37
N PRO A 150 13.54 -6.34 11.67
CA PRO A 150 13.80 -5.04 12.30
C PRO A 150 12.55 -4.34 12.82
N LEU A 151 11.45 -4.40 12.05
CA LEU A 151 10.20 -3.76 12.49
C LEU A 151 9.56 -4.55 13.64
N VAL A 152 9.56 -5.87 13.54
CA VAL A 152 8.99 -6.75 14.56
C VAL A 152 9.77 -6.62 15.87
N GLU A 153 11.11 -6.68 15.83
CA GLU A 153 11.95 -6.52 17.01
C GLU A 153 11.80 -5.16 17.70
N ILE A 154 11.66 -4.08 16.93
CA ILE A 154 11.39 -2.75 17.50
C ILE A 154 10.06 -2.75 18.24
N ILE A 155 9.03 -3.35 17.66
CA ILE A 155 7.69 -3.40 18.26
C ILE A 155 7.66 -4.31 19.49
N GLU A 156 8.36 -5.45 19.47
CA GLU A 156 8.49 -6.35 20.63
C GLU A 156 9.23 -5.69 21.82
N ARG A 157 10.19 -4.82 21.53
CA ARG A 157 10.91 -4.04 22.57
C ARG A 157 10.06 -2.93 23.19
N ILE A 158 8.98 -2.52 22.53
CA ILE A 158 8.00 -1.63 23.14
C ILE A 158 7.21 -2.47 24.14
N ASN A 159 7.75 -2.60 25.36
CA ASN A 159 7.04 -3.20 26.49
C ASN A 159 5.83 -2.30 26.80
N ILE A 160 4.69 -2.65 26.22
CA ILE A 160 3.42 -2.03 26.55
C ILE A 160 2.96 -2.73 27.81
N ILE A 161 3.12 -2.03 28.93
CA ILE A 161 2.70 -2.41 30.29
C ILE A 161 1.18 -2.60 30.33
#